data_c5a293ee90ed0d35a4a7be365cfaaa30
#
_entry.id   c5a293ee90ed0d35a4a7be365cfaaa30
#
_cell.length_a   1.000
_cell.length_b   1.000
_cell.length_c   1.000
_cell.angle_alpha   90.00
_cell.angle_beta   90.00
_cell.angle_gamma   90.00
#
_symmetry.space_group_name_H-M   'P 1'
#
loop_
_entity.id
_entity.type
_entity.pdbx_description
1 polymer ?
#
loop_
_entity_poly.entity_id
_entity_poly.type
_entity_poly.pdbx_seq_one_letter_code
_entity_poly.pdbx_strand_id
1 'polypeptide(L)'
;AAWLEKQGFEVTYLEPDSDGLVSADKLKAAIRPDTILFLSTIVNHVVGTIQPIEAYGRVLAEAGHRIFWHADAGQAYGKLPLDVRALGVDTLSISAHKIHGPQGIGALYVKSGIKLAQVIHGVNRLDPLQTGGLSLALIAGFVKAAELTFADLDATTNKLRELSDHLLQRLETTIPEIELNGPRGEGRACHNINISIAYIEGEAITMMLDMQGITVATGSACASQGLKASYVLMAMGRNHVQSHGSMKFTLSRYNTKEEIDFAVERLAEITASLRQRSPLYRSTHPEEK
;
A
#
# COMPACT_ATOMS: atom_id res chain seq x y z
N ALA A 1 -0.17 14.60 8.45
CA ALA A 1 -1.45 15.31 8.53
C ALA A 1 -1.85 15.52 9.99
N ALA A 2 -2.24 14.50 10.77
CA ALA A 2 -2.74 14.64 12.15
C ALA A 2 -1.83 15.42 13.15
N TRP A 3 -0.52 15.44 12.92
CA TRP A 3 0.37 16.30 13.71
C TRP A 3 0.25 17.76 13.31
N LEU A 4 0.06 18.07 12.03
CA LEU A 4 -0.12 19.43 11.53
C LEU A 4 -1.44 20.04 12.05
N GLU A 5 -2.51 19.26 12.15
CA GLU A 5 -3.77 19.71 12.78
C GLU A 5 -3.53 20.19 14.21
N LYS A 6 -2.71 19.46 14.99
CA LYS A 6 -2.34 19.87 16.35
C LYS A 6 -1.48 21.15 16.40
N GLN A 7 -0.89 21.54 15.26
CA GLN A 7 -0.13 22.77 15.11
C GLN A 7 -1.01 23.94 14.56
N GLY A 8 -2.31 23.71 14.39
CA GLY A 8 -3.25 24.74 13.94
C GLY A 8 -3.44 24.83 12.43
N PHE A 9 -2.92 23.87 11.66
CA PHE A 9 -3.22 23.76 10.23
C PHE A 9 -4.58 23.11 10.03
N GLU A 10 -5.35 23.63 9.08
CA GLU A 10 -6.59 23.00 8.64
C GLU A 10 -6.29 21.88 7.64
N VAL A 11 -6.73 20.66 7.93
CA VAL A 11 -6.48 19.47 7.08
C VAL A 11 -7.81 18.95 6.54
N THR A 12 -7.86 18.76 5.22
CA THR A 12 -8.98 18.10 4.53
C THR A 12 -8.54 16.69 4.13
N TYR A 13 -9.23 15.67 4.65
CA TYR A 13 -9.04 14.29 4.25
C TYR A 13 -9.97 13.98 3.08
N LEU A 14 -9.40 13.45 1.98
CA LEU A 14 -10.16 13.07 0.80
C LEU A 14 -10.60 11.61 0.92
N GLU A 15 -11.90 11.40 1.00
CA GLU A 15 -12.47 10.05 1.08
C GLU A 15 -12.36 9.34 -0.26
N PRO A 16 -11.88 8.08 -0.29
CA PRO A 16 -11.84 7.26 -1.50
C PRO A 16 -13.25 6.78 -1.90
N ASP A 17 -13.34 6.14 -3.05
CA ASP A 17 -14.47 5.31 -3.42
C ASP A 17 -14.34 3.86 -2.89
N SER A 18 -15.25 2.97 -3.28
CA SER A 18 -15.25 1.56 -2.88
C SER A 18 -14.03 0.77 -3.37
N ASP A 19 -13.32 1.28 -4.38
CA ASP A 19 -12.08 0.71 -4.90
C ASP A 19 -10.82 1.33 -4.29
N GLY A 20 -10.99 2.29 -3.37
CA GLY A 20 -9.87 2.98 -2.73
C GLY A 20 -9.25 4.08 -3.59
N LEU A 21 -9.95 4.50 -4.65
CA LEU A 21 -9.52 5.57 -5.55
C LEU A 21 -10.03 6.94 -5.05
N VAL A 22 -9.15 7.92 -5.02
CA VAL A 22 -9.53 9.32 -4.84
C VAL A 22 -9.51 9.99 -6.21
N SER A 23 -10.64 10.42 -6.73
CA SER A 23 -10.70 11.05 -8.05
C SER A 23 -10.03 12.44 -8.07
N ALA A 24 -9.53 12.84 -9.24
CA ALA A 24 -8.97 14.18 -9.43
C ALA A 24 -10.03 15.29 -9.21
N ASP A 25 -11.30 15.00 -9.49
CA ASP A 25 -12.40 15.93 -9.23
C ASP A 25 -12.62 16.17 -7.74
N LYS A 26 -12.48 15.14 -6.90
CA LYS A 26 -12.50 15.31 -5.44
C LYS A 26 -11.35 16.19 -4.96
N LEU A 27 -10.15 15.99 -5.50
CA LEU A 27 -9.01 16.86 -5.20
C LEU A 27 -9.32 18.30 -5.62
N LYS A 28 -9.78 18.51 -6.85
CA LYS A 28 -10.11 19.84 -7.37
C LYS A 28 -11.15 20.57 -6.51
N ALA A 29 -12.19 19.87 -6.10
CA ALA A 29 -13.26 20.43 -5.25
C ALA A 29 -12.79 20.76 -3.83
N ALA A 30 -11.74 20.10 -3.32
CA ALA A 30 -11.22 20.30 -1.98
C ALA A 30 -10.15 21.40 -1.88
N ILE A 31 -9.62 21.89 -3.01
CA ILE A 31 -8.63 22.96 -3.03
C ILE A 31 -9.31 24.27 -2.60
N ARG A 32 -8.75 24.89 -1.57
CA ARG A 32 -9.13 26.21 -1.06
C ARG A 32 -8.09 27.27 -1.44
N PRO A 33 -8.43 28.57 -1.38
CA PRO A 33 -7.46 29.65 -1.65
C PRO A 33 -6.21 29.64 -0.74
N ASP A 34 -6.33 29.03 0.44
CA ASP A 34 -5.28 28.90 1.44
C ASP A 34 -4.63 27.48 1.46
N THR A 35 -4.98 26.62 0.52
CA THR A 35 -4.35 25.29 0.40
C THR A 35 -2.89 25.44 0.00
N ILE A 36 -1.96 24.97 0.82
CA ILE A 36 -0.51 25.11 0.58
C ILE A 36 0.18 23.78 0.31
N LEU A 37 -0.43 22.64 0.71
CA LEU A 37 0.20 21.32 0.63
C LEU A 37 -0.82 20.25 0.26
N PHE A 38 -0.46 19.41 -0.70
CA PHE A 38 -1.14 18.15 -1.01
C PHE A 38 -0.24 16.97 -0.69
N LEU A 39 -0.77 16.01 0.04
CA LEU A 39 -0.09 14.76 0.38
C LEU A 39 -0.86 13.59 -0.23
N SER A 40 -0.19 12.75 -0.99
CA SER A 40 -0.80 11.55 -1.56
C SER A 40 0.14 10.35 -1.52
N THR A 41 -0.42 9.15 -1.54
CA THR A 41 0.29 7.94 -1.97
C THR A 41 0.14 7.78 -3.47
N ILE A 42 1.08 7.12 -4.14
CA ILE A 42 0.91 6.70 -5.55
C ILE A 42 0.15 5.37 -5.62
N VAL A 43 0.48 4.46 -4.72
CA VAL A 43 -0.19 3.16 -4.58
C VAL A 43 -0.61 2.98 -3.14
N ASN A 44 -1.88 2.64 -2.90
CA ASN A 44 -2.36 2.37 -1.56
C ASN A 44 -1.71 1.08 -1.00
N HIS A 45 -1.15 1.17 0.20
CA HIS A 45 -0.39 0.08 0.81
C HIS A 45 -1.26 -1.08 1.34
N VAL A 46 -2.56 -0.88 1.51
CA VAL A 46 -3.51 -1.91 1.99
C VAL A 46 -4.09 -2.67 0.81
N VAL A 47 -4.75 -1.98 -0.10
CA VAL A 47 -5.55 -2.57 -1.18
C VAL A 47 -4.87 -2.55 -2.55
N GLY A 48 -3.72 -1.89 -2.67
CA GLY A 48 -2.95 -1.85 -3.91
C GLY A 48 -3.47 -0.89 -4.98
N THR A 49 -4.51 -0.11 -4.70
CA THR A 49 -5.10 0.84 -5.67
C THR A 49 -4.07 1.86 -6.13
N ILE A 50 -3.92 1.99 -7.45
CA ILE A 50 -3.06 2.98 -8.09
C ILE A 50 -3.85 4.29 -8.20
N GLN A 51 -3.32 5.38 -7.65
CA GLN A 51 -3.96 6.69 -7.69
C GLN A 51 -3.72 7.40 -9.04
N PRO A 52 -4.64 8.27 -9.51
CA PRO A 52 -4.55 8.95 -10.81
C PRO A 52 -3.57 10.15 -10.74
N ILE A 53 -2.31 9.87 -10.51
CA ILE A 53 -1.27 10.85 -10.16
C ILE A 53 -1.02 11.89 -11.26
N GLU A 54 -1.12 11.51 -12.55
CA GLU A 54 -1.01 12.47 -13.66
C GLU A 54 -2.17 13.47 -13.65
N ALA A 55 -3.37 13.01 -13.28
CA ALA A 55 -4.52 13.89 -13.15
C ALA A 55 -4.38 14.83 -11.95
N TYR A 56 -3.80 14.36 -10.84
CA TYR A 56 -3.47 15.24 -9.71
C TYR A 56 -2.49 16.34 -10.10
N GLY A 57 -1.43 15.99 -10.84
CA GLY A 57 -0.46 16.97 -11.33
C GLY A 57 -1.11 18.08 -12.16
N ARG A 58 -2.06 17.72 -13.06
CA ARG A 58 -2.83 18.70 -13.85
C ARG A 58 -3.69 19.60 -12.98
N VAL A 59 -4.45 19.02 -12.04
CA VAL A 59 -5.30 19.81 -11.11
C VAL A 59 -4.46 20.80 -10.30
N LEU A 60 -3.32 20.37 -9.77
CA LEU A 60 -2.45 21.24 -8.98
C LEU A 60 -1.82 22.36 -9.83
N ALA A 61 -1.48 22.07 -11.09
CA ALA A 61 -0.97 23.09 -12.02
C ALA A 61 -2.01 24.16 -12.36
N GLU A 62 -3.31 23.81 -12.35
CA GLU A 62 -4.44 24.69 -12.65
C GLU A 62 -4.99 25.43 -11.41
N ALA A 63 -4.46 25.20 -10.22
CA ALA A 63 -5.04 25.70 -8.97
C ALA A 63 -5.00 27.24 -8.79
N GLY A 64 -4.32 27.99 -9.66
CA GLY A 64 -4.21 29.44 -9.61
C GLY A 64 -3.26 30.00 -8.54
N HIS A 65 -2.76 29.16 -7.64
CA HIS A 65 -1.74 29.49 -6.64
C HIS A 65 -0.82 28.29 -6.39
N ARG A 66 0.30 28.51 -5.68
CA ARG A 66 1.28 27.45 -5.43
C ARG A 66 0.78 26.49 -4.35
N ILE A 67 0.64 25.22 -4.73
CA ILE A 67 0.40 24.10 -3.82
C ILE A 67 1.60 23.16 -3.92
N PHE A 68 2.26 22.85 -2.81
CA PHE A 68 3.34 21.88 -2.77
C PHE A 68 2.76 20.46 -2.77
N TRP A 69 3.35 19.57 -3.56
CA TRP A 69 2.90 18.19 -3.64
C TRP A 69 3.99 17.22 -3.16
N HIS A 70 3.70 16.49 -2.09
CA HIS A 70 4.48 15.34 -1.67
C HIS A 70 3.76 14.05 -2.04
N ALA A 71 4.46 13.15 -2.74
CA ALA A 71 3.96 11.82 -3.09
C ALA A 71 4.76 10.72 -2.40
N ASP A 72 4.08 9.79 -1.72
CA ASP A 72 4.69 8.56 -1.23
C ASP A 72 4.68 7.49 -2.33
N ALA A 73 5.86 7.13 -2.82
CA ALA A 73 6.07 6.10 -3.82
C ALA A 73 6.59 4.77 -3.24
N GLY A 74 6.53 4.58 -1.93
CA GLY A 74 7.05 3.37 -1.28
C GLY A 74 6.45 2.06 -1.82
N GLN A 75 5.21 2.06 -2.27
CA GLN A 75 4.57 0.90 -2.91
C GLN A 75 4.64 0.93 -4.44
N ALA A 76 5.01 2.05 -5.05
CA ALA A 76 5.05 2.25 -6.50
C ALA A 76 6.46 2.05 -7.09
N TYR A 77 7.50 2.49 -6.36
CA TYR A 77 8.90 2.42 -6.81
C TYR A 77 9.32 0.98 -7.11
N GLY A 78 9.82 0.77 -8.33
CA GLY A 78 10.19 -0.56 -8.84
C GLY A 78 9.02 -1.49 -9.17
N LYS A 79 7.80 -0.94 -9.33
CA LYS A 79 6.58 -1.66 -9.72
C LYS A 79 5.76 -0.92 -10.78
N LEU A 80 5.95 0.39 -10.85
CA LEU A 80 5.36 1.27 -11.85
C LEU A 80 6.47 2.13 -12.47
N PRO A 81 6.34 2.52 -13.74
CA PRO A 81 7.18 3.56 -14.31
C PRO A 81 6.87 4.89 -13.61
N LEU A 82 7.90 5.58 -13.13
CA LEU A 82 7.77 6.85 -12.43
C LEU A 82 8.73 7.88 -13.04
N ASP A 83 8.18 8.97 -13.58
CA ASP A 83 8.92 10.13 -13.99
C ASP A 83 8.51 11.35 -13.17
N VAL A 84 9.33 11.70 -12.19
CA VAL A 84 9.07 12.83 -11.26
C VAL A 84 8.92 14.18 -11.97
N ARG A 85 9.52 14.34 -13.16
CA ARG A 85 9.41 15.58 -13.95
C ARG A 85 8.07 15.65 -14.65
N ALA A 86 7.65 14.53 -15.28
CA ALA A 86 6.36 14.44 -15.96
C ALA A 86 5.20 14.57 -14.95
N LEU A 87 5.31 13.97 -13.76
CA LEU A 87 4.32 14.05 -12.69
C LEU A 87 4.22 15.46 -12.08
N GLY A 88 5.34 16.21 -12.07
CA GLY A 88 5.36 17.54 -11.49
C GLY A 88 5.39 17.58 -9.95
N VAL A 89 5.69 16.44 -9.31
CA VAL A 89 5.81 16.36 -7.83
C VAL A 89 6.95 17.24 -7.33
N ASP A 90 6.78 17.81 -6.14
CA ASP A 90 7.82 18.62 -5.49
C ASP A 90 8.75 17.76 -4.64
N THR A 91 8.19 16.77 -3.97
CA THR A 91 8.95 15.78 -3.21
C THR A 91 8.35 14.39 -3.37
N LEU A 92 9.20 13.35 -3.36
CA LEU A 92 8.76 11.96 -3.48
C LEU A 92 9.60 11.07 -2.58
N SER A 93 8.93 10.25 -1.75
CA SER A 93 9.60 9.30 -0.85
C SER A 93 9.62 7.88 -1.42
N ILE A 94 10.76 7.18 -1.24
CA ILE A 94 10.95 5.78 -1.59
C ILE A 94 11.68 5.03 -0.48
N SER A 95 11.53 3.70 -0.45
CA SER A 95 12.15 2.82 0.55
C SER A 95 12.87 1.65 -0.10
N ALA A 96 14.10 1.39 0.33
CA ALA A 96 14.95 0.32 -0.22
C ALA A 96 14.35 -1.08 -0.03
N HIS A 97 13.82 -1.38 1.16
CA HIS A 97 13.29 -2.70 1.50
C HIS A 97 12.04 -3.10 0.68
N LYS A 98 11.37 -2.15 0.02
CA LYS A 98 10.23 -2.43 -0.86
C LYS A 98 10.65 -2.96 -2.24
N ILE A 99 11.93 -2.88 -2.57
CA ILE A 99 12.55 -3.41 -3.79
C ILE A 99 13.67 -4.41 -3.47
N HIS A 100 13.56 -5.13 -2.34
CA HIS A 100 14.54 -6.11 -1.86
C HIS A 100 15.93 -5.54 -1.50
N GLY A 101 16.01 -4.22 -1.28
CA GLY A 101 17.18 -3.57 -0.72
C GLY A 101 17.23 -3.67 0.82
N PRO A 102 18.27 -3.14 1.45
CA PRO A 102 18.45 -3.22 2.90
C PRO A 102 17.36 -2.43 3.64
N GLN A 103 17.01 -2.92 4.83
CA GLN A 103 16.15 -2.19 5.77
C GLN A 103 16.93 -1.02 6.38
N GLY A 104 16.21 0.01 6.83
CA GLY A 104 16.78 1.16 7.54
C GLY A 104 17.25 2.30 6.62
N ILE A 105 17.02 2.20 5.30
CA ILE A 105 17.31 3.28 4.35
C ILE A 105 16.14 3.53 3.40
N GLY A 106 15.93 4.80 3.10
CA GLY A 106 15.05 5.33 2.06
C GLY A 106 15.69 6.53 1.39
N ALA A 107 15.01 7.09 0.40
CA ALA A 107 15.44 8.33 -0.23
C ALA A 107 14.25 9.27 -0.41
N LEU A 108 14.54 10.56 -0.38
CA LEU A 108 13.60 11.63 -0.68
C LEU A 108 14.09 12.37 -1.92
N TYR A 109 13.31 12.34 -2.99
CA TYR A 109 13.47 13.25 -4.09
C TYR A 109 12.97 14.63 -3.69
N VAL A 110 13.76 15.66 -3.97
CA VAL A 110 13.38 17.06 -3.77
C VAL A 110 13.62 17.79 -5.09
N LYS A 111 12.57 18.38 -5.64
CA LYS A 111 12.65 19.16 -6.87
C LYS A 111 13.57 20.37 -6.68
N SER A 112 14.38 20.68 -7.69
CA SER A 112 15.25 21.85 -7.66
C SER A 112 14.47 23.13 -7.37
N GLY A 113 15.00 23.95 -6.47
CA GLY A 113 14.36 25.20 -6.00
C GLY A 113 13.42 25.03 -4.80
N ILE A 114 13.06 23.80 -4.39
CA ILE A 114 12.32 23.57 -3.16
C ILE A 114 13.29 23.63 -1.98
N LYS A 115 12.91 24.42 -0.98
CA LYS A 115 13.67 24.54 0.28
C LYS A 115 12.89 23.83 1.40
N LEU A 116 13.51 22.82 1.98
CA LEU A 116 12.97 22.13 3.16
C LEU A 116 13.69 22.63 4.40
N ALA A 117 12.92 22.74 5.50
CA ALA A 117 13.50 23.03 6.79
C ALA A 117 14.19 21.79 7.35
N GLN A 118 15.32 21.99 7.99
CA GLN A 118 16.04 20.93 8.69
C GLN A 118 15.23 20.52 9.93
N VAL A 119 14.95 19.23 10.06
CA VAL A 119 14.20 18.65 11.20
C VAL A 119 15.16 18.14 12.28
N ILE A 120 16.27 17.53 11.87
CA ILE A 120 17.33 17.06 12.79
C ILE A 120 18.52 18.00 12.68
N HIS A 121 18.85 18.68 13.76
CA HIS A 121 19.93 19.66 13.81
C HIS A 121 21.27 19.03 14.19
N GLY A 122 22.36 19.53 13.61
CA GLY A 122 23.71 19.07 13.87
C GLY A 122 24.69 19.50 12.75
N VAL A 123 25.85 18.86 12.71
CA VAL A 123 26.86 19.16 11.68
C VAL A 123 26.45 18.55 10.34
N ASN A 124 26.26 19.39 9.32
CA ASN A 124 25.93 19.02 7.95
C ASN A 124 27.20 19.08 7.10
N ARG A 125 27.64 17.96 6.56
CA ARG A 125 28.84 17.90 5.73
C ARG A 125 28.55 17.80 4.23
N LEU A 126 27.44 17.16 3.85
CA LEU A 126 27.11 16.84 2.47
C LEU A 126 25.76 17.40 2.04
N ASP A 127 24.75 17.39 2.90
CA ASP A 127 23.40 17.83 2.61
C ASP A 127 22.84 18.61 3.81
N PRO A 128 22.24 19.81 3.61
CA PRO A 128 21.60 20.58 4.69
C PRO A 128 20.50 19.84 5.43
N LEU A 129 19.87 18.84 4.79
CA LEU A 129 18.75 18.08 5.37
C LEU A 129 19.22 16.88 6.19
N GLN A 130 20.50 16.47 6.04
CA GLN A 130 21.02 15.28 6.69
C GLN A 130 22.18 15.63 7.63
N THR A 131 22.03 15.26 8.90
CA THR A 131 23.06 15.38 9.91
C THR A 131 23.78 14.06 10.14
N GLY A 132 25.08 14.12 10.47
CA GLY A 132 25.91 12.95 10.76
C GLY A 132 26.48 12.26 9.53
N GLY A 133 27.00 11.06 9.72
CA GLY A 133 27.63 10.26 8.66
C GLY A 133 26.61 9.45 7.85
N LEU A 134 26.89 9.27 6.56
CA LEU A 134 26.12 8.41 5.68
C LEU A 134 26.52 6.94 5.87
N SER A 135 25.54 6.03 5.93
CA SER A 135 25.82 4.59 5.87
C SER A 135 26.08 4.15 4.43
N LEU A 136 27.35 4.16 4.03
CA LEU A 136 27.75 3.79 2.66
C LEU A 136 27.33 2.37 2.29
N ALA A 137 27.33 1.43 3.25
CA ALA A 137 26.89 0.07 3.02
C ALA A 137 25.39 -0.01 2.64
N LEU A 138 24.53 0.72 3.38
CA LEU A 138 23.10 0.78 3.09
C LEU A 138 22.83 1.49 1.75
N ILE A 139 23.56 2.57 1.46
CA ILE A 139 23.46 3.28 0.19
C ILE A 139 23.83 2.36 -0.98
N ALA A 140 24.98 1.69 -0.91
CA ALA A 140 25.42 0.76 -1.95
C ALA A 140 24.41 -0.38 -2.16
N GLY A 141 23.85 -0.95 -1.07
CA GLY A 141 22.81 -1.96 -1.13
C GLY A 141 21.52 -1.44 -1.78
N PHE A 142 21.10 -0.20 -1.47
CA PHE A 142 19.93 0.41 -2.09
C PHE A 142 20.14 0.67 -3.58
N VAL A 143 21.29 1.24 -3.96
CA VAL A 143 21.66 1.46 -5.38
C VAL A 143 21.63 0.14 -6.13
N LYS A 144 22.24 -0.92 -5.57
CA LYS A 144 22.25 -2.23 -6.23
C LYS A 144 20.86 -2.83 -6.38
N ALA A 145 20.00 -2.69 -5.37
CA ALA A 145 18.61 -3.12 -5.47
C ALA A 145 17.84 -2.35 -6.54
N ALA A 146 18.07 -1.04 -6.67
CA ALA A 146 17.47 -0.22 -7.72
C ALA A 146 17.97 -0.66 -9.11
N GLU A 147 19.28 -0.81 -9.33
CA GLU A 147 19.85 -1.29 -10.59
C GLU A 147 19.21 -2.61 -11.03
N LEU A 148 19.14 -3.61 -10.14
CA LEU A 148 18.56 -4.92 -10.40
C LEU A 148 17.05 -4.86 -10.69
N THR A 149 16.34 -3.95 -10.03
CA THR A 149 14.91 -3.78 -10.22
C THR A 149 14.58 -3.14 -11.57
N PHE A 150 15.30 -2.09 -11.92
CA PHE A 150 15.02 -1.34 -13.16
C PHE A 150 15.65 -1.96 -14.41
N ALA A 151 16.67 -2.83 -14.27
CA ALA A 151 17.21 -3.58 -15.40
C ALA A 151 16.17 -4.49 -16.06
N ASP A 152 15.16 -4.94 -15.32
CA ASP A 152 14.17 -5.92 -15.78
C ASP A 152 12.76 -5.61 -15.24
N LEU A 153 12.40 -4.31 -15.20
CA LEU A 153 11.14 -3.85 -14.60
C LEU A 153 9.93 -4.46 -15.29
N ASP A 154 9.87 -4.41 -16.63
CA ASP A 154 8.72 -4.85 -17.40
C ASP A 154 8.50 -6.37 -17.26
N ALA A 155 9.56 -7.18 -17.39
CA ALA A 155 9.44 -8.62 -17.21
C ALA A 155 9.04 -8.98 -15.77
N THR A 156 9.59 -8.28 -14.77
CA THR A 156 9.22 -8.48 -13.36
C THR A 156 7.76 -8.10 -13.10
N THR A 157 7.29 -6.98 -13.62
CA THR A 157 5.89 -6.54 -13.42
C THR A 157 4.91 -7.44 -14.14
N ASN A 158 5.23 -7.92 -15.35
CA ASN A 158 4.43 -8.89 -16.09
C ASN A 158 4.32 -10.22 -15.32
N LYS A 159 5.45 -10.76 -14.84
CA LYS A 159 5.44 -11.96 -13.99
C LYS A 159 4.58 -11.76 -12.73
N LEU A 160 4.72 -10.63 -12.05
CA LEU A 160 3.93 -10.32 -10.87
C LEU A 160 2.43 -10.20 -11.19
N ARG A 161 2.08 -9.67 -12.36
CA ARG A 161 0.68 -9.62 -12.82
C ARG A 161 0.13 -11.02 -13.01
N GLU A 162 0.84 -11.89 -13.72
CA GLU A 162 0.44 -13.29 -13.92
C GLU A 162 0.26 -14.04 -12.59
N LEU A 163 1.19 -13.86 -11.65
CA LEU A 163 1.10 -14.48 -10.31
C LEU A 163 -0.06 -13.93 -9.49
N SER A 164 -0.32 -12.62 -9.58
CA SER A 164 -1.42 -11.95 -8.91
C SER A 164 -2.78 -12.42 -9.44
N ASP A 165 -2.92 -12.52 -10.76
CA ASP A 165 -4.15 -13.00 -11.39
C ASP A 165 -4.39 -14.48 -11.06
N HIS A 166 -3.33 -15.30 -11.07
CA HIS A 166 -3.41 -16.70 -10.65
C HIS A 166 -3.84 -16.82 -9.18
N LEU A 167 -3.21 -16.07 -8.28
CA LEU A 167 -3.59 -16.05 -6.86
C LEU A 167 -5.06 -15.68 -6.68
N LEU A 168 -5.51 -14.61 -7.31
CA LEU A 168 -6.89 -14.15 -7.17
C LEU A 168 -7.88 -15.19 -7.70
N GLN A 169 -7.61 -15.76 -8.88
CA GLN A 169 -8.43 -16.83 -9.45
C GLN A 169 -8.50 -18.04 -8.52
N ARG A 170 -7.36 -18.48 -7.98
CA ARG A 170 -7.32 -19.60 -7.04
C ARG A 170 -8.10 -19.33 -5.76
N LEU A 171 -7.95 -18.13 -5.18
CA LEU A 171 -8.69 -17.72 -4.00
C LEU A 171 -10.22 -17.76 -4.25
N GLU A 172 -10.68 -17.15 -5.35
CA GLU A 172 -12.11 -17.06 -5.69
C GLU A 172 -12.75 -18.41 -6.02
N THR A 173 -11.99 -19.33 -6.60
CA THR A 173 -12.51 -20.66 -6.95
C THR A 173 -12.44 -21.67 -5.80
N THR A 174 -11.57 -21.44 -4.81
CA THR A 174 -11.32 -22.43 -3.74
C THR A 174 -11.98 -22.06 -2.43
N ILE A 175 -12.13 -20.76 -2.13
CA ILE A 175 -12.65 -20.30 -0.84
C ILE A 175 -13.95 -19.54 -1.09
N PRO A 176 -15.11 -20.06 -0.65
CA PRO A 176 -16.38 -19.35 -0.79
C PRO A 176 -16.42 -18.10 0.10
N GLU A 177 -17.31 -17.16 -0.22
CA GLU A 177 -17.59 -15.96 0.57
C GLU A 177 -16.35 -15.13 0.92
N ILE A 178 -15.52 -14.90 -0.11
CA ILE A 178 -14.46 -13.91 -0.06
C ILE A 178 -14.84 -12.69 -0.91
N GLU A 179 -14.32 -11.56 -0.55
CA GLU A 179 -14.51 -10.30 -1.26
C GLU A 179 -13.17 -9.64 -1.53
N LEU A 180 -12.89 -9.31 -2.80
CA LEU A 180 -11.71 -8.55 -3.18
C LEU A 180 -11.85 -7.10 -2.73
N ASN A 181 -10.84 -6.57 -2.04
CA ASN A 181 -10.77 -5.17 -1.66
C ASN A 181 -9.92 -4.39 -2.67
N GLY A 182 -10.52 -3.33 -3.23
CA GLY A 182 -9.91 -2.49 -4.27
C GLY A 182 -10.13 -3.00 -5.70
N PRO A 183 -9.58 -2.30 -6.72
CA PRO A 183 -9.91 -2.55 -8.12
C PRO A 183 -9.33 -3.85 -8.66
N ARG A 184 -9.86 -4.33 -9.79
CA ARG A 184 -9.29 -5.43 -10.59
C ARG A 184 -8.37 -4.89 -11.69
N GLY A 185 -7.53 -5.74 -12.21
CA GLY A 185 -6.71 -5.46 -13.39
C GLY A 185 -5.70 -4.33 -13.17
N GLU A 186 -5.59 -3.44 -14.16
CA GLU A 186 -4.55 -2.40 -14.21
C GLU A 186 -4.69 -1.29 -13.15
N GLY A 187 -5.86 -1.11 -12.58
CA GLY A 187 -6.07 -0.18 -11.46
C GLY A 187 -5.38 -0.59 -10.17
N ARG A 188 -4.84 -1.82 -10.12
CA ARG A 188 -4.16 -2.38 -8.96
C ARG A 188 -2.67 -2.61 -9.23
N ALA A 189 -1.84 -2.31 -8.25
CA ALA A 189 -0.43 -2.67 -8.30
C ALA A 189 -0.25 -4.20 -8.30
N CYS A 190 0.55 -4.69 -9.23
CA CYS A 190 0.70 -6.11 -9.55
C CYS A 190 1.16 -7.03 -8.40
N HIS A 191 1.66 -6.49 -7.31
CA HIS A 191 2.21 -7.23 -6.19
C HIS A 191 1.28 -7.34 -4.97
N ASN A 192 0.08 -6.76 -5.01
CA ASN A 192 -0.80 -6.64 -3.85
C ASN A 192 -2.18 -7.23 -4.15
N ILE A 193 -2.61 -8.19 -3.35
CA ILE A 193 -3.99 -8.69 -3.28
C ILE A 193 -4.47 -8.55 -1.86
N ASN A 194 -5.59 -7.89 -1.66
CA ASN A 194 -6.26 -7.79 -0.37
C ASN A 194 -7.67 -8.35 -0.52
N ILE A 195 -8.02 -9.32 0.32
CA ILE A 195 -9.36 -9.93 0.37
C ILE A 195 -9.92 -9.82 1.78
N SER A 196 -11.23 -9.79 1.90
CA SER A 196 -11.96 -10.05 3.15
C SER A 196 -12.57 -11.44 3.09
N ILE A 197 -12.40 -12.23 4.15
CA ILE A 197 -12.96 -13.57 4.29
C ILE A 197 -14.09 -13.48 5.32
N ALA A 198 -15.29 -13.88 4.95
CA ALA A 198 -16.45 -13.75 5.81
C ALA A 198 -16.38 -14.70 7.03
N TYR A 199 -16.90 -14.23 8.17
CA TYR A 199 -17.13 -14.97 9.43
C TYR A 199 -15.91 -15.39 10.23
N ILE A 200 -14.71 -14.92 9.88
CA ILE A 200 -13.46 -15.25 10.57
C ILE A 200 -12.57 -14.02 10.76
N GLU A 201 -11.72 -14.10 11.79
CA GLU A 201 -10.74 -13.08 12.12
C GLU A 201 -9.45 -13.31 11.32
N GLY A 202 -8.99 -12.31 10.61
CA GLY A 202 -7.76 -12.37 9.80
C GLY A 202 -6.51 -12.66 10.62
N GLU A 203 -6.47 -12.24 11.90
CA GLU A 203 -5.37 -12.52 12.82
C GLU A 203 -5.24 -14.02 13.11
N ALA A 204 -6.37 -14.72 13.33
CA ALA A 204 -6.34 -16.17 13.53
C ALA A 204 -5.81 -16.91 12.30
N ILE A 205 -6.23 -16.50 11.11
CA ILE A 205 -5.72 -17.07 9.85
C ILE A 205 -4.22 -16.81 9.71
N THR A 206 -3.78 -15.57 9.94
CA THR A 206 -2.37 -15.18 9.82
C THR A 206 -1.48 -16.02 10.72
N MET A 207 -1.90 -16.22 11.99
CA MET A 207 -1.16 -17.07 12.93
C MET A 207 -1.08 -18.53 12.46
N MET A 208 -2.20 -19.10 11.97
CA MET A 208 -2.24 -20.49 11.52
C MET A 208 -1.43 -20.71 10.23
N LEU A 209 -1.38 -19.73 9.31
CA LEU A 209 -0.54 -19.76 8.12
C LEU A 209 0.95 -19.65 8.48
N ASP A 210 1.29 -18.76 9.42
CA ASP A 210 2.68 -18.59 9.88
C ASP A 210 3.26 -19.87 10.47
N MET A 211 2.45 -20.64 11.23
CA MET A 211 2.83 -21.98 11.72
C MET A 211 3.13 -22.99 10.60
N GLN A 212 2.72 -22.71 9.38
CA GLN A 212 2.98 -23.52 8.18
C GLN A 212 4.04 -22.90 7.25
N GLY A 213 4.72 -21.84 7.72
CA GLY A 213 5.77 -21.15 6.96
C GLY A 213 5.24 -20.18 5.90
N ILE A 214 3.95 -19.80 5.97
CA ILE A 214 3.32 -18.88 5.03
C ILE A 214 3.08 -17.54 5.72
N THR A 215 3.83 -16.51 5.34
CA THR A 215 3.70 -15.18 5.93
C THR A 215 2.77 -14.30 5.09
N VAL A 216 1.70 -13.84 5.71
CA VAL A 216 0.73 -12.88 5.17
C VAL A 216 0.52 -11.74 6.16
N ALA A 217 -0.22 -10.72 5.78
CA ALA A 217 -0.55 -9.61 6.67
C ALA A 217 -2.06 -9.40 6.75
N THR A 218 -2.56 -8.99 7.92
CA THR A 218 -3.93 -8.48 8.04
C THR A 218 -4.00 -7.00 7.63
N GLY A 219 -5.20 -6.50 7.30
CA GLY A 219 -5.42 -5.08 7.04
C GLY A 219 -5.18 -4.19 8.26
N SER A 220 -5.23 -4.76 9.47
CA SER A 220 -5.01 -4.09 10.76
C SER A 220 -3.56 -4.13 11.25
N ALA A 221 -2.64 -4.81 10.55
CA ALA A 221 -1.27 -5.06 10.99
C ALA A 221 -0.43 -3.81 11.33
N CYS A 222 -0.82 -2.63 10.87
CA CYS A 222 -0.15 -1.37 11.19
C CYS A 222 -0.70 -0.67 12.44
N ALA A 223 -1.79 -1.17 13.03
CA ALA A 223 -2.41 -0.62 14.23
C ALA A 223 -1.92 -1.36 15.48
N SER A 224 -0.63 -1.32 15.76
CA SER A 224 0.05 -2.03 16.85
C SER A 224 -0.40 -1.67 18.29
N GLN A 225 -1.51 -0.97 18.46
CA GLN A 225 -2.06 -0.59 19.77
C GLN A 225 -3.56 -0.90 19.92
N GLY A 226 -4.04 -2.03 19.43
CA GLY A 226 -5.40 -2.50 19.64
C GLY A 226 -6.05 -3.06 18.39
N LEU A 227 -7.06 -3.90 18.58
CA LEU A 227 -7.96 -4.52 17.58
C LEU A 227 -8.76 -3.48 16.76
N LYS A 228 -8.06 -2.54 16.11
CA LYS A 228 -8.73 -1.51 15.30
C LYS A 228 -8.84 -1.99 13.86
N ALA A 229 -10.05 -1.91 13.31
CA ALA A 229 -10.30 -2.12 11.91
C ALA A 229 -9.42 -1.22 11.02
N SER A 230 -9.04 -1.71 9.85
CA SER A 230 -8.24 -0.93 8.90
C SER A 230 -8.96 0.36 8.52
N TYR A 231 -8.35 1.52 8.81
CA TYR A 231 -8.93 2.82 8.45
C TYR A 231 -9.12 2.97 6.93
N VAL A 232 -8.30 2.30 6.12
CA VAL A 232 -8.44 2.30 4.66
C VAL A 232 -9.71 1.56 4.25
N LEU A 233 -9.91 0.35 4.76
CA LEU A 233 -11.10 -0.45 4.43
C LEU A 233 -12.37 0.22 4.94
N MET A 234 -12.34 0.82 6.13
CA MET A 234 -13.46 1.60 6.67
C MET A 234 -13.78 2.81 5.79
N ALA A 235 -12.77 3.56 5.32
CA ALA A 235 -12.97 4.68 4.40
C ALA A 235 -13.51 4.26 3.03
N MET A 236 -13.24 3.02 2.59
CA MET A 236 -13.82 2.42 1.38
C MET A 236 -15.27 1.93 1.57
N GLY A 237 -15.86 2.10 2.76
CA GLY A 237 -17.22 1.66 3.06
C GLY A 237 -17.34 0.21 3.56
N ARG A 238 -16.21 -0.48 3.85
CA ARG A 238 -16.25 -1.81 4.48
C ARG A 238 -16.70 -1.68 5.94
N ASN A 239 -17.51 -2.63 6.40
CA ASN A 239 -17.89 -2.68 7.80
C ASN A 239 -16.76 -3.28 8.68
N HIS A 240 -16.92 -3.21 9.99
CA HIS A 240 -15.94 -3.74 10.94
C HIS A 240 -15.65 -5.23 10.74
N VAL A 241 -16.66 -6.04 10.50
CA VAL A 241 -16.53 -7.51 10.30
C VAL A 241 -15.68 -7.80 9.06
N GLN A 242 -15.99 -7.15 7.92
CA GLN A 242 -15.22 -7.28 6.69
C GLN A 242 -13.77 -6.81 6.86
N SER A 243 -13.57 -5.72 7.61
CA SER A 243 -12.23 -5.18 7.86
C SER A 243 -11.39 -6.10 8.75
N HIS A 244 -11.98 -6.73 9.77
CA HIS A 244 -11.29 -7.69 10.64
C HIS A 244 -10.99 -9.01 9.93
N GLY A 245 -11.87 -9.48 9.03
CA GLY A 245 -11.63 -10.65 8.18
C GLY A 245 -10.68 -10.39 7.01
N SER A 246 -10.07 -9.21 6.94
CA SER A 246 -9.20 -8.85 5.80
C SER A 246 -7.82 -9.45 5.89
N MET A 247 -7.31 -9.86 4.73
CA MET A 247 -6.00 -10.44 4.56
C MET A 247 -5.31 -9.86 3.33
N LYS A 248 -4.03 -9.53 3.47
CA LYS A 248 -3.19 -8.99 2.39
C LYS A 248 -2.08 -9.95 2.02
N PHE A 249 -2.03 -10.30 0.75
CA PHE A 249 -0.94 -11.02 0.11
C PHE A 249 -0.04 -10.02 -0.62
N THR A 250 1.26 -10.18 -0.46
CA THR A 250 2.25 -9.35 -1.16
C THR A 250 3.23 -10.26 -1.88
N LEU A 251 3.21 -10.18 -3.21
CA LEU A 251 4.03 -11.02 -4.08
C LEU A 251 5.36 -10.35 -4.42
N SER A 252 6.35 -11.16 -4.70
CA SER A 252 7.66 -10.75 -5.18
C SER A 252 8.07 -11.53 -6.44
N ARG A 253 9.11 -11.04 -7.13
CA ARG A 253 9.69 -11.74 -8.29
C ARG A 253 10.16 -13.16 -8.00
N TYR A 254 10.37 -13.51 -6.73
CA TYR A 254 10.87 -14.81 -6.28
C TYR A 254 9.76 -15.82 -6.07
N ASN A 255 8.50 -15.40 -5.97
CA ASN A 255 7.40 -16.33 -5.81
C ASN A 255 7.13 -17.16 -7.08
N THR A 256 6.55 -18.34 -6.88
CA THR A 256 6.16 -19.28 -7.93
C THR A 256 4.66 -19.57 -7.86
N LYS A 257 4.11 -20.20 -8.93
CA LYS A 257 2.70 -20.62 -8.93
C LYS A 257 2.45 -21.74 -7.93
N GLU A 258 3.42 -22.64 -7.76
CA GLU A 258 3.36 -23.76 -6.82
C GLU A 258 3.29 -23.29 -5.36
N GLU A 259 4.05 -22.23 -5.01
CA GLU A 259 3.95 -21.60 -3.69
C GLU A 259 2.58 -20.96 -3.46
N ILE A 260 2.02 -20.33 -4.49
CA ILE A 260 0.66 -19.74 -4.44
C ILE A 260 -0.38 -20.83 -4.25
N ASP A 261 -0.32 -21.91 -5.04
CA ASP A 261 -1.26 -23.03 -4.95
C ASP A 261 -1.21 -23.66 -3.55
N PHE A 262 -0.01 -23.92 -3.03
CA PHE A 262 0.17 -24.40 -1.66
C PHE A 262 -0.44 -23.44 -0.62
N ALA A 263 -0.18 -22.15 -0.75
CA ALA A 263 -0.71 -21.16 0.19
C ALA A 263 -2.26 -21.10 0.17
N VAL A 264 -2.87 -21.18 -1.02
CA VAL A 264 -4.33 -21.17 -1.15
C VAL A 264 -4.96 -22.45 -0.59
N GLU A 265 -4.36 -23.62 -0.81
CA GLU A 265 -4.83 -24.88 -0.24
C GLU A 265 -4.79 -24.84 1.30
N ARG A 266 -3.69 -24.41 1.89
CA ARG A 266 -3.59 -24.26 3.36
C ARG A 266 -4.58 -23.23 3.90
N LEU A 267 -4.75 -22.11 3.20
CA LEU A 267 -5.74 -21.10 3.58
C LEU A 267 -7.17 -21.67 3.54
N ALA A 268 -7.52 -22.45 2.53
CA ALA A 268 -8.84 -23.06 2.42
C ALA A 268 -9.14 -24.03 3.59
N GLU A 269 -8.17 -24.88 3.94
CA GLU A 269 -8.30 -25.80 5.09
C GLU A 269 -8.47 -25.04 6.41
N ILE A 270 -7.66 -24.00 6.64
CA ILE A 270 -7.74 -23.14 7.83
C ILE A 270 -9.10 -22.44 7.88
N THR A 271 -9.54 -21.86 6.75
CA THR A 271 -10.83 -21.16 6.64
C THR A 271 -11.98 -22.08 6.99
N ALA A 272 -12.03 -23.29 6.42
CA ALA A 272 -13.06 -24.28 6.71
C ALA A 272 -13.08 -24.66 8.20
N SER A 273 -11.91 -24.92 8.78
CA SER A 273 -11.80 -25.25 10.21
C SER A 273 -12.26 -24.12 11.14
N LEU A 274 -11.91 -22.87 10.83
CA LEU A 274 -12.32 -21.71 11.63
C LEU A 274 -13.80 -21.42 11.49
N ARG A 275 -14.39 -21.53 10.29
CA ARG A 275 -15.84 -21.36 10.06
C ARG A 275 -16.67 -22.36 10.84
N GLN A 276 -16.27 -23.64 10.89
CA GLN A 276 -16.96 -24.66 11.72
C GLN A 276 -17.04 -24.28 13.21
N ARG A 277 -16.10 -23.47 13.71
CA ARG A 277 -16.06 -23.00 15.11
C ARG A 277 -16.70 -21.64 15.30
N SER A 278 -16.95 -20.89 14.23
CA SER A 278 -17.53 -19.54 14.28
C SER A 278 -19.03 -19.61 14.61
N PRO A 279 -19.49 -19.00 15.72
CA PRO A 279 -20.92 -18.91 16.01
C PRO A 279 -21.69 -18.17 14.93
N LEU A 280 -21.07 -17.14 14.33
CA LEU A 280 -21.68 -16.34 13.28
C LEU A 280 -21.89 -17.16 12.01
N TYR A 281 -20.91 -17.95 11.58
CA TYR A 281 -21.05 -18.84 10.43
C TYR A 281 -22.15 -19.86 10.64
N ARG A 282 -22.16 -20.53 11.80
CA ARG A 282 -23.19 -21.55 12.15
C ARG A 282 -24.62 -20.99 12.22
N SER A 283 -24.79 -19.71 12.54
CA SER A 283 -26.09 -19.06 12.57
C SER A 283 -26.63 -18.75 11.17
N THR A 284 -25.74 -18.49 10.22
CA THR A 284 -26.07 -18.15 8.81
C THR A 284 -26.14 -19.38 7.91
N HIS A 285 -25.50 -20.50 8.30
CA HIS A 285 -25.45 -21.78 7.55
C HIS A 285 -25.92 -22.95 8.43
N PRO A 286 -27.21 -23.01 8.81
CA PRO A 286 -27.72 -24.04 9.72
C PRO A 286 -27.70 -25.45 9.11
N GLU A 287 -27.60 -25.55 7.78
CA GLU A 287 -27.64 -26.84 7.04
C GLU A 287 -26.26 -27.54 6.97
N GLU A 288 -25.19 -26.86 7.34
CA GLU A 288 -23.81 -27.39 7.34
C GLU A 288 -23.36 -27.93 8.72
N LYS A 289 -24.33 -28.34 9.58
CA LYS A 289 -24.06 -28.85 10.93
C LYS A 289 -23.74 -30.34 10.94
#